data_9821e696720c9f6026aace8fc30372af
#
_entry.id   9821e696720c9f6026aace8fc30372af
#
_cell.length_a   1.000
_cell.length_b   1.000
_cell.length_c   1.000
_cell.angle_alpha   90.00
_cell.angle_beta   90.00
_cell.angle_gamma   90.00
#
_symmetry.space_group_name_H-M   'P 1'
#
loop_
_entity.id
_entity.type
_entity.pdbx_description
1 polymer ?
#
loop_
_entity_poly.entity_id
_entity_poly.type
_entity_poly.pdbx_seq_one_letter_code
_entity_poly.pdbx_strand_id
1 'polypeptide(L)'
;MLATLMALTLAAAPAPAPTDAASLDWMTGAWAGVQNGTEIEEVWTAPRGGTLLGVHRDVSGGRTVAFEFLRIEAAAGGLTYWGSPQGRPATPFRMITNERNRVVFENKDHDFPTRILYWLAPDGALHARIEGTLQGKPASEEWTWRREK
;
A
#
# COMPACT_ATOMS: atom_id res chain seq x y z
N MET A 1 -47.58 35.75 6.96
CA MET A 1 -47.03 34.63 6.16
C MET A 1 -45.51 34.74 6.19
N LEU A 2 -44.85 33.92 7.01
CA LEU A 2 -43.38 33.85 7.07
C LEU A 2 -42.95 32.75 6.09
N ALA A 3 -42.17 33.11 5.07
CA ALA A 3 -41.55 32.17 4.15
C ALA A 3 -40.24 31.69 4.79
N THR A 4 -40.18 30.39 5.13
CA THR A 4 -38.96 29.75 5.62
C THR A 4 -38.07 29.43 4.44
N LEU A 5 -36.93 30.11 4.32
CA LEU A 5 -35.90 29.79 3.32
C LEU A 5 -35.14 28.55 3.78
N MET A 6 -35.33 27.46 3.08
CA MET A 6 -34.58 26.22 3.31
C MET A 6 -33.24 26.32 2.58
N ALA A 7 -32.14 26.51 3.32
CA ALA A 7 -30.80 26.53 2.76
C ALA A 7 -30.37 25.10 2.40
N LEU A 8 -30.25 24.82 1.12
CA LEU A 8 -29.70 23.56 0.58
C LEU A 8 -28.17 23.61 0.70
N THR A 9 -27.61 22.91 1.69
CA THR A 9 -26.15 22.71 1.78
C THR A 9 -25.71 21.72 0.75
N LEU A 10 -25.09 22.21 -0.32
CA LEU A 10 -24.44 21.37 -1.31
C LEU A 10 -23.17 20.77 -0.68
N ALA A 11 -23.16 19.46 -0.39
CA ALA A 11 -21.96 18.77 0.04
C ALA A 11 -20.96 18.77 -1.13
N ALA A 12 -19.77 19.35 -0.91
CA ALA A 12 -18.70 19.32 -1.90
C ALA A 12 -18.30 17.85 -2.15
N ALA A 13 -18.17 17.48 -3.41
CA ALA A 13 -17.62 16.17 -3.79
C ALA A 13 -16.19 16.04 -3.22
N PRO A 14 -15.78 14.87 -2.72
CA PRO A 14 -14.42 14.67 -2.25
C PRO A 14 -13.43 14.98 -3.37
N ALA A 15 -12.33 15.67 -3.03
CA ALA A 15 -11.27 15.96 -3.97
C ALA A 15 -10.71 14.64 -4.55
N PRO A 16 -10.38 14.58 -5.84
CA PRO A 16 -9.78 13.40 -6.43
C PRO A 16 -8.49 13.05 -5.69
N ALA A 17 -8.27 11.76 -5.44
CA ALA A 17 -7.06 11.27 -4.78
C ALA A 17 -5.81 11.70 -5.59
N PRO A 18 -4.70 12.10 -4.91
CA PRO A 18 -3.48 12.47 -5.60
C PRO A 18 -3.01 11.31 -6.51
N THR A 19 -2.76 11.64 -7.77
CA THR A 19 -2.28 10.68 -8.78
C THR A 19 -0.76 10.69 -8.92
N ASP A 20 -0.07 11.51 -8.12
CA ASP A 20 1.37 11.67 -8.15
C ASP A 20 2.03 10.71 -7.14
N ALA A 21 3.03 9.99 -7.60
CA ALA A 21 3.85 9.12 -6.78
C ALA A 21 4.52 9.85 -5.59
N ALA A 22 4.78 11.15 -5.71
CA ALA A 22 5.31 11.99 -4.63
C ALA A 22 4.40 12.03 -3.38
N SER A 23 3.10 11.78 -3.52
CA SER A 23 2.18 11.66 -2.39
C SER A 23 2.48 10.47 -1.47
N LEU A 24 3.29 9.51 -1.93
CA LEU A 24 3.71 8.32 -1.20
C LEU A 24 5.14 8.41 -0.65
N ASP A 25 5.77 9.60 -0.64
CA ASP A 25 7.15 9.78 -0.14
C ASP A 25 7.32 9.32 1.32
N TRP A 26 6.26 9.30 2.10
CA TRP A 26 6.25 8.77 3.46
C TRP A 26 6.60 7.27 3.56
N MET A 27 6.49 6.49 2.48
CA MET A 27 6.93 5.10 2.40
C MET A 27 8.44 4.96 2.25
N THR A 28 9.13 5.99 1.76
CA THR A 28 10.57 5.96 1.45
C THR A 28 11.41 5.54 2.65
N GLY A 29 12.35 4.63 2.44
CA GLY A 29 13.34 4.21 3.43
C GLY A 29 13.50 2.70 3.53
N ALA A 30 14.36 2.28 4.46
CA ALA A 30 14.52 0.90 4.88
C ALA A 30 13.69 0.65 6.14
N TRP A 31 12.95 -0.42 6.13
CA TRP A 31 11.99 -0.81 7.16
C TRP A 31 12.24 -2.26 7.56
N ALA A 32 12.28 -2.53 8.85
CA ALA A 32 12.51 -3.88 9.35
C ALA A 32 11.65 -4.21 10.56
N GLY A 33 11.35 -5.50 10.73
CA GLY A 33 10.61 -6.04 11.85
C GLY A 33 10.85 -7.54 12.02
N VAL A 34 10.29 -8.10 13.07
CA VAL A 34 10.31 -9.55 13.32
C VAL A 34 8.90 -10.03 13.57
N GLN A 35 8.47 -11.06 12.87
CA GLN A 35 7.16 -11.66 13.04
C GLN A 35 7.30 -13.19 13.09
N ASN A 36 6.85 -13.80 14.19
CA ASN A 36 6.91 -15.25 14.40
C ASN A 36 8.33 -15.85 14.21
N GLY A 37 9.38 -15.09 14.59
CA GLY A 37 10.78 -15.52 14.44
C GLY A 37 11.36 -15.36 13.03
N THR A 38 10.61 -14.77 12.09
CA THR A 38 11.08 -14.38 10.78
C THR A 38 11.44 -12.90 10.79
N GLU A 39 12.65 -12.57 10.36
CA GLU A 39 13.08 -11.19 10.12
C GLU A 39 12.50 -10.76 8.77
N ILE A 40 11.80 -9.64 8.77
CA ILE A 40 11.10 -9.12 7.60
C ILE A 40 11.60 -7.71 7.33
N GLU A 41 12.02 -7.45 6.11
CA GLU A 41 12.48 -6.14 5.69
C GLU A 41 11.83 -5.70 4.39
N GLU A 42 11.62 -4.39 4.27
CA GLU A 42 11.12 -3.77 3.06
C GLU A 42 11.82 -2.43 2.82
N VAL A 43 12.29 -2.21 1.62
CA VAL A 43 13.00 -0.98 1.24
C VAL A 43 12.27 -0.31 0.09
N TRP A 44 12.00 0.99 0.23
CA TRP A 44 11.39 1.82 -0.81
C TRP A 44 12.32 2.98 -1.18
N THR A 45 12.52 3.17 -2.48
CA THR A 45 13.21 4.37 -2.99
C THR A 45 12.33 5.60 -2.85
N ALA A 46 12.95 6.79 -2.79
CA ALA A 46 12.19 8.03 -2.92
C ALA A 46 11.49 8.11 -4.28
N PRO A 47 10.27 8.70 -4.35
CA PRO A 47 9.55 8.85 -5.60
C PRO A 47 10.35 9.71 -6.58
N ARG A 48 10.61 9.17 -7.77
CA ARG A 48 11.33 9.85 -8.83
C ARG A 48 10.83 9.40 -10.20
N GLY A 49 10.62 10.35 -11.11
CA GLY A 49 10.12 10.04 -12.45
C GLY A 49 8.73 9.40 -12.46
N GLY A 50 7.90 9.69 -11.44
CA GLY A 50 6.57 9.11 -11.29
C GLY A 50 6.54 7.70 -10.70
N THR A 51 7.66 7.21 -10.15
CA THR A 51 7.79 5.82 -9.69
C THR A 51 8.47 5.73 -8.33
N LEU A 52 7.99 4.79 -7.47
CA LEU A 52 8.71 4.23 -6.32
C LEU A 52 9.09 2.79 -6.65
N LEU A 53 10.31 2.39 -6.35
CA LEU A 53 10.77 1.01 -6.45
C LEU A 53 10.93 0.44 -5.05
N GLY A 54 10.50 -0.81 -4.86
CA GLY A 54 10.58 -1.50 -3.58
C GLY A 54 11.13 -2.92 -3.70
N VAL A 55 11.67 -3.41 -2.61
CA VAL A 55 12.03 -4.81 -2.41
C VAL A 55 11.58 -5.26 -1.04
N HIS A 56 11.05 -6.46 -0.96
CA HIS A 56 10.67 -7.14 0.28
C HIS A 56 11.49 -8.41 0.43
N ARG A 57 11.87 -8.76 1.67
CA ARG A 57 12.59 -10.01 1.95
C ARG A 57 12.26 -10.54 3.34
N ASP A 58 12.03 -11.85 3.41
CA ASP A 58 11.88 -12.62 4.64
C ASP A 58 13.11 -13.48 4.88
N VAL A 59 13.65 -13.43 6.10
CA VAL A 59 14.79 -14.23 6.53
C VAL A 59 14.39 -15.08 7.74
N SER A 60 14.57 -16.39 7.64
CA SER A 60 14.34 -17.33 8.73
C SER A 60 15.50 -18.31 8.84
N GLY A 61 16.01 -18.52 10.06
CA GLY A 61 17.17 -19.37 10.29
C GLY A 61 18.42 -18.91 9.52
N GLY A 62 18.61 -17.60 9.33
CA GLY A 62 19.72 -17.00 8.60
C GLY A 62 19.68 -17.21 7.08
N ARG A 63 18.54 -17.58 6.51
CA ARG A 63 18.35 -17.81 5.06
C ARG A 63 17.16 -17.03 4.55
N THR A 64 17.26 -16.44 3.36
CA THR A 64 16.12 -15.87 2.66
C THR A 64 15.12 -16.98 2.32
N VAL A 65 13.89 -16.86 2.81
CA VAL A 65 12.79 -17.80 2.58
C VAL A 65 11.74 -17.25 1.61
N ALA A 66 11.63 -15.91 1.52
CA ALA A 66 10.80 -15.24 0.54
C ALA A 66 11.43 -13.91 0.13
N PHE A 67 11.12 -13.43 -1.07
CA PHE A 67 11.42 -12.06 -1.52
C PHE A 67 10.41 -11.61 -2.57
N GLU A 68 10.27 -10.29 -2.74
CA GLU A 68 9.38 -9.72 -3.74
C GLU A 68 9.99 -8.43 -4.32
N PHE A 69 9.84 -8.23 -5.63
CA PHE A 69 10.10 -6.95 -6.28
C PHE A 69 8.82 -6.15 -6.37
N LEU A 70 8.90 -4.89 -5.98
CA LEU A 70 7.75 -3.99 -5.84
C LEU A 70 7.95 -2.74 -6.68
N ARG A 71 6.86 -2.22 -7.22
CA ARG A 71 6.86 -0.95 -7.93
C ARG A 71 5.51 -0.26 -7.75
N ILE A 72 5.53 1.03 -7.48
CA ILE A 72 4.35 1.89 -7.59
C ILE A 72 4.66 2.92 -8.66
N GLU A 73 3.80 3.04 -9.65
CA GLU A 73 3.99 3.99 -10.75
C GLU A 73 2.72 4.78 -11.04
N ALA A 74 2.92 6.03 -11.46
CA ALA A 74 1.86 6.88 -11.95
C ALA A 74 1.56 6.54 -13.42
N ALA A 75 0.28 6.30 -13.71
CA ALA A 75 -0.21 6.05 -15.07
C ALA A 75 -1.50 6.83 -15.31
N ALA A 76 -2.02 6.81 -16.53
CA ALA A 76 -3.33 7.38 -16.83
C ALA A 76 -4.39 6.68 -15.97
N GLY A 77 -5.01 7.43 -15.05
CA GLY A 77 -6.04 6.93 -14.13
C GLY A 77 -5.57 6.71 -12.70
N GLY A 78 -4.33 7.10 -12.32
CA GLY A 78 -3.85 7.06 -10.95
C GLY A 78 -2.60 6.22 -10.74
N LEU A 79 -2.30 5.89 -9.48
CA LEU A 79 -1.18 5.05 -9.12
C LEU A 79 -1.53 3.56 -9.26
N THR A 80 -0.56 2.77 -9.69
CA THR A 80 -0.67 1.31 -9.76
C THR A 80 0.50 0.69 -9.00
N TYR A 81 0.19 -0.19 -8.07
CA TYR A 81 1.14 -1.06 -7.39
C TYR A 81 1.34 -2.34 -8.22
N TRP A 82 2.57 -2.78 -8.35
CA TRP A 82 2.96 -4.00 -9.02
C TRP A 82 3.77 -4.86 -8.05
N GLY A 83 3.28 -6.06 -7.77
CA GLY A 83 3.96 -7.05 -6.96
C GLY A 83 4.51 -8.20 -7.82
N SER A 84 5.76 -8.58 -7.59
CA SER A 84 6.46 -9.65 -8.31
C SER A 84 7.10 -10.61 -7.31
N PRO A 85 6.30 -11.49 -6.67
CA PRO A 85 6.79 -12.44 -5.70
C PRO A 85 7.79 -13.42 -6.35
N GLN A 86 8.97 -13.53 -5.76
CA GLN A 86 10.06 -14.39 -6.22
C GLN A 86 10.45 -14.17 -7.69
N GLY A 87 10.33 -12.93 -8.18
CA GLY A 87 10.66 -12.60 -9.56
C GLY A 87 9.68 -13.11 -10.61
N ARG A 88 8.49 -13.58 -10.23
CA ARG A 88 7.41 -13.95 -11.15
C ARG A 88 6.87 -12.73 -11.90
N PRO A 89 6.11 -12.91 -12.97
CA PRO A 89 5.43 -11.80 -13.64
C PRO A 89 4.66 -10.93 -12.65
N ALA A 90 4.83 -9.62 -12.74
CA ALA A 90 4.24 -8.68 -11.82
C ALA A 90 2.71 -8.59 -11.98
N THR A 91 1.99 -8.57 -10.87
CA THR A 91 0.54 -8.40 -10.82
C THR A 91 0.19 -6.95 -10.47
N PRO A 92 -0.68 -6.29 -11.26
CA PRO A 92 -1.10 -4.92 -10.99
C PRO A 92 -2.25 -4.84 -9.98
N PHE A 93 -2.20 -3.81 -9.10
CA PHE A 93 -3.28 -3.41 -8.22
C PHE A 93 -3.47 -1.90 -8.37
N ARG A 94 -4.68 -1.45 -8.72
CA ARG A 94 -4.97 -0.03 -8.93
C ARG A 94 -5.24 0.66 -7.59
N MET A 95 -4.75 1.86 -7.44
CA MET A 95 -5.05 2.69 -6.28
C MET A 95 -6.55 3.02 -6.25
N ILE A 96 -7.18 2.76 -5.10
CA ILE A 96 -8.58 3.12 -4.84
C ILE A 96 -8.72 4.19 -3.74
N THR A 97 -7.71 4.32 -2.88
CA THR A 97 -7.67 5.34 -1.82
C THR A 97 -6.24 5.84 -1.67
N ASN A 98 -6.08 7.15 -1.53
CA ASN A 98 -4.82 7.81 -1.15
C ASN A 98 -5.15 8.95 -0.20
N GLU A 99 -4.95 8.71 1.07
CA GLU A 99 -5.15 9.66 2.16
C GLU A 99 -3.77 10.01 2.76
N ARG A 100 -3.74 10.99 3.64
CA ARG A 100 -2.52 11.33 4.35
C ARG A 100 -1.98 10.10 5.09
N ASN A 101 -0.77 9.65 4.72
CA ASN A 101 -0.09 8.50 5.31
C ASN A 101 -0.84 7.15 5.20
N ARG A 102 -1.73 7.01 4.22
CA ARG A 102 -2.44 5.75 3.97
C ARG A 102 -2.79 5.62 2.50
N VAL A 103 -2.51 4.46 1.92
CA VAL A 103 -2.85 4.12 0.54
C VAL A 103 -3.46 2.72 0.47
N VAL A 104 -4.41 2.53 -0.43
CA VAL A 104 -5.04 1.23 -0.71
C VAL A 104 -5.01 0.98 -2.20
N PHE A 105 -4.53 -0.19 -2.58
CA PHE A 105 -4.54 -0.71 -3.94
C PHE A 105 -5.46 -1.93 -4.03
N GLU A 106 -6.15 -2.11 -5.15
CA GLU A 106 -7.11 -3.19 -5.36
C GLU A 106 -6.96 -3.83 -6.74
N ASN A 107 -7.08 -5.15 -6.78
CA ASN A 107 -7.31 -5.96 -7.97
C ASN A 107 -8.38 -7.00 -7.65
N LYS A 108 -9.63 -6.74 -8.08
CA LYS A 108 -10.77 -7.63 -7.79
C LYS A 108 -10.72 -8.95 -8.55
N ASP A 109 -9.94 -9.02 -9.62
CA ASP A 109 -9.79 -10.20 -10.47
C ASP A 109 -8.64 -11.11 -10.01
N HIS A 110 -7.88 -10.70 -8.98
CA HIS A 110 -6.83 -11.51 -8.38
C HIS A 110 -7.40 -12.46 -7.33
N ASP A 111 -6.83 -13.66 -7.22
CA ASP A 111 -7.30 -14.68 -6.27
C ASP A 111 -7.17 -14.22 -4.81
N PHE A 112 -5.93 -14.06 -4.36
CA PHE A 112 -5.57 -13.53 -3.05
C PHE A 112 -4.14 -13.00 -3.10
N PRO A 113 -3.92 -11.81 -2.55
CA PRO A 113 -4.89 -10.85 -2.01
C PRO A 113 -5.66 -10.13 -3.13
N THR A 114 -6.84 -9.56 -2.80
CA THR A 114 -7.52 -8.61 -3.68
C THR A 114 -7.21 -7.17 -3.33
N ARG A 115 -6.66 -6.90 -2.12
CA ARG A 115 -6.25 -5.56 -1.67
C ARG A 115 -4.88 -5.59 -0.99
N ILE A 116 -4.16 -4.50 -1.19
CA ILE A 116 -2.87 -4.19 -0.56
C ILE A 116 -2.99 -2.81 0.07
N LEU A 117 -2.68 -2.70 1.34
CA LEU A 117 -2.78 -1.48 2.12
C LEU A 117 -1.42 -1.15 2.73
N TYR A 118 -1.06 0.13 2.71
CA TYR A 118 0.06 0.66 3.49
C TYR A 118 -0.41 1.86 4.31
N TRP A 119 0.11 2.00 5.51
CA TRP A 119 -0.07 3.23 6.31
C TRP A 119 1.11 3.47 7.25
N LEU A 120 1.38 4.76 7.50
CA LEU A 120 2.35 5.18 8.49
C LEU A 120 1.59 5.56 9.77
N ALA A 121 1.83 4.84 10.86
CA ALA A 121 1.21 5.08 12.14
C ALA A 121 1.79 6.34 12.83
N PRO A 122 1.07 6.94 13.80
CA PRO A 122 1.55 8.13 14.51
C PRO A 122 2.87 7.94 15.27
N ASP A 123 3.20 6.71 15.64
CA ASP A 123 4.45 6.33 16.30
C ASP A 123 5.62 6.12 15.33
N GLY A 124 5.40 6.36 14.03
CA GLY A 124 6.38 6.22 12.96
C GLY A 124 6.58 4.80 12.45
N ALA A 125 5.77 3.84 12.87
CA ALA A 125 5.79 2.49 12.28
C ALA A 125 5.13 2.51 10.90
N LEU A 126 5.75 1.81 9.93
CA LEU A 126 5.12 1.47 8.66
C LEU A 126 4.35 0.15 8.86
N HIS A 127 3.12 0.14 8.41
CA HIS A 127 2.31 -1.06 8.33
C HIS A 127 2.01 -1.39 6.88
N ALA A 128 1.97 -2.69 6.58
CA ALA A 128 1.36 -3.21 5.37
C ALA A 128 0.34 -4.28 5.72
N ARG A 129 -0.69 -4.38 4.91
CA ARG A 129 -1.71 -5.42 5.03
C ARG A 129 -2.14 -5.88 3.66
N ILE A 130 -2.26 -7.17 3.50
CA ILE A 130 -2.96 -7.77 2.38
C ILE A 130 -4.27 -8.36 2.87
N GLU A 131 -5.31 -8.27 2.06
CA GLU A 131 -6.62 -8.83 2.40
C GLU A 131 -7.40 -9.28 1.17
N GLY A 132 -8.36 -10.16 1.40
CA GLY A 132 -9.22 -10.70 0.36
C GLY A 132 -10.04 -11.87 0.83
N THR A 133 -10.40 -12.75 -0.10
CA THR A 133 -11.10 -14.00 0.18
C THR A 133 -10.19 -15.17 -0.17
N LEU A 134 -9.95 -16.06 0.78
CA LEU A 134 -9.19 -17.28 0.59
C LEU A 134 -10.09 -18.48 0.91
N GLN A 135 -10.30 -19.36 -0.05
CA GLN A 135 -11.20 -20.54 0.10
C GLN A 135 -12.61 -20.17 0.58
N GLY A 136 -13.16 -19.06 0.05
CA GLY A 136 -14.51 -18.57 0.37
C GLY A 136 -14.66 -17.86 1.71
N LYS A 137 -13.57 -17.63 2.45
CA LYS A 137 -13.57 -16.93 3.75
C LYS A 137 -12.73 -15.66 3.70
N PRO A 138 -13.11 -14.60 4.43
CA PRO A 138 -12.24 -13.44 4.61
C PRO A 138 -10.88 -13.86 5.19
N ALA A 139 -9.80 -13.35 4.60
CA ALA A 139 -8.44 -13.59 5.03
C ALA A 139 -7.64 -12.30 4.96
N SER A 140 -6.67 -12.14 5.86
CA SER A 140 -5.73 -11.03 5.82
C SER A 140 -4.43 -11.40 6.52
N GLU A 141 -3.35 -10.74 6.12
CA GLU A 141 -2.05 -10.79 6.76
C GLU A 141 -1.55 -9.35 6.92
N GLU A 142 -0.88 -9.06 8.03
CA GLU A 142 -0.43 -7.72 8.37
C GLU A 142 1.00 -7.76 8.91
N TRP A 143 1.79 -6.76 8.51
CA TRP A 143 3.16 -6.54 8.94
C TRP A 143 3.30 -5.17 9.59
N THR A 144 4.23 -5.07 10.54
CA THR A 144 4.60 -3.83 11.19
C THR A 144 6.12 -3.71 11.24
N TRP A 145 6.63 -2.62 10.74
CA TRP A 145 8.07 -2.37 10.67
C TRP A 145 8.45 -1.04 11.30
N ARG A 146 9.70 -0.99 11.75
CA ARG A 146 10.35 0.24 12.17
C ARG A 146 11.36 0.68 11.11
N ARG A 147 11.54 1.98 10.99
CA ARG A 147 12.56 2.53 10.09
C ARG A 147 13.94 2.13 10.61
N GLU A 148 14.76 1.56 9.75
CA GLU A 148 16.17 1.34 10.04
C GLU A 148 16.92 2.68 10.07
N LYS A 149 17.97 2.74 10.91
CA LYS A 149 18.79 3.95 11.09
C LYS A 149 19.91 4.00 10.07
#